data_2332d4dfb1ef26fd063a974782766bd8
#
_entry.id   2332d4dfb1ef26fd063a974782766bd8
#
_cell.length_a   1.000
_cell.length_b   1.000
_cell.length_c   1.000
_cell.angle_alpha   90.00
_cell.angle_beta   90.00
_cell.angle_gamma   90.00
#
_symmetry.space_group_name_H-M   'P 1'
#
loop_
_entity.id
_entity.type
_entity.pdbx_description
1 polymer ?
#
loop_
_entity_poly.entity_id
_entity_poly.type
_entity_poly.pdbx_seq_one_letter_code
_entity_poly.pdbx_strand_id
1 'polypeptide(L)'
;SEYHASIDTFDDCGCDRLCAGDAGYAGSDAGEGDAVFQAIWIGGFGNGRAANGVRDASLGLRGASDGLWARALVLRQGDTTLGIVALDAVGFMQDDAEAMRQAAAAAGMDFDHILIHSSHVHEAPDSMGIWGPNAIKTGYSAPYAVQVHGNVVAALQQAYGALVDVEVEAGSVDIDDYPGGTSNIISDTRDPVIIDSRLGVARFYQPEGPTVATLVHFGNHPETVAGDNLLFTSDFAHALRQTVESGVTWDSGSQDGVGGTAIFLNAAVGGMMTSLRADVEDPDGNVWSSHSFEKADVVGQLLGGMALDALSAAEPVGDVTLTVRTNKFQMPVVNTGFQAMFEIGVLAHRTIYNYDPELNIGVGNQPDIQTEVDFIQIGDLQMISVPGELLPEVAVGGYDGSFTPADRDIIDPGNPNPPDLSRAPTGPYLLDHLSGRVNWVIGLGNDELGYFIAPYNFVLADVGEYILEADGDHYEETNSLGPDTATLIAEQVERLAGWHP
;
A
#
# COMPACT_ATOMS: atom_id res chain seq x y z
N SER A 1 -13.15 1.40 -13.06
CA SER A 1 -13.91 2.65 -12.92
C SER A 1 -13.37 3.42 -11.74
N GLU A 2 -13.23 4.73 -11.90
CA GLU A 2 -12.64 5.63 -10.93
C GLU A 2 -13.73 6.25 -10.07
N TYR A 3 -13.53 6.29 -8.77
CA TYR A 3 -14.34 7.08 -7.86
C TYR A 3 -13.43 8.01 -7.06
N HIS A 4 -13.63 9.30 -7.19
CA HIS A 4 -12.88 10.31 -6.46
C HIS A 4 -13.50 10.49 -5.08
N ALA A 5 -12.74 10.24 -4.02
CA ALA A 5 -13.10 10.64 -2.68
C ALA A 5 -12.85 12.16 -2.56
N SER A 6 -13.87 12.99 -2.80
CA SER A 6 -13.80 14.38 -2.41
C SER A 6 -14.07 14.47 -0.91
N ILE A 7 -13.07 14.83 -0.14
CA ILE A 7 -13.28 15.31 1.22
C ILE A 7 -13.73 16.76 1.06
N ASP A 8 -14.94 17.08 1.52
CA ASP A 8 -15.37 18.48 1.59
C ASP A 8 -14.35 19.26 2.43
N THR A 9 -13.88 20.35 1.86
CA THR A 9 -12.95 21.26 2.52
C THR A 9 -13.56 21.81 3.79
N PHE A 10 -12.73 21.98 4.81
CA PHE A 10 -13.00 22.35 6.19
C PHE A 10 -13.62 23.75 6.40
N ASP A 11 -14.39 24.26 5.49
CA ASP A 11 -15.22 25.42 5.73
C ASP A 11 -16.60 24.94 6.18
N ASP A 12 -17.19 25.65 7.17
CA ASP A 12 -18.56 25.47 7.67
C ASP A 12 -19.57 25.69 6.51
N CYS A 13 -19.56 24.74 5.60
CA CYS A 13 -20.36 24.75 4.38
C CYS A 13 -21.36 23.61 4.45
N GLY A 14 -22.30 23.67 5.35
CA GLY A 14 -23.33 22.67 5.60
C GLY A 14 -23.79 21.80 4.41
N CYS A 15 -24.82 21.02 4.56
CA CYS A 15 -25.37 20.10 3.54
C CYS A 15 -25.74 20.80 2.20
N ASP A 16 -25.88 22.13 2.18
CA ASP A 16 -26.16 22.94 1.00
C ASP A 16 -24.90 23.46 0.28
N ARG A 17 -23.69 23.21 0.85
CA ARG A 17 -22.37 23.65 0.36
C ARG A 17 -22.19 25.17 0.28
N LEU A 18 -22.91 25.96 1.05
CA LEU A 18 -22.71 27.39 1.17
C LEU A 18 -21.91 27.71 2.43
N CYS A 19 -20.75 28.31 2.26
CA CYS A 19 -19.86 28.70 3.36
C CYS A 19 -20.23 30.09 3.91
N ALA A 20 -19.83 30.37 5.15
CA ALA A 20 -19.96 31.69 5.74
C ALA A 20 -19.27 32.74 4.85
N GLY A 21 -20.07 33.61 4.23
CA GLY A 21 -19.62 34.64 3.27
C GLY A 21 -20.08 34.42 1.83
N ASP A 22 -20.64 33.29 1.50
CA ASP A 22 -21.20 33.02 0.17
C ASP A 22 -22.55 33.72 -0.05
N ALA A 23 -22.82 34.11 -1.28
CA ALA A 23 -24.11 34.71 -1.64
C ALA A 23 -25.22 33.68 -1.56
N GLY A 24 -26.07 33.78 -0.54
CA GLY A 24 -27.16 32.85 -0.27
C GLY A 24 -27.03 32.09 1.04
N TYR A 25 -25.92 32.26 1.75
CA TYR A 25 -25.75 31.70 3.10
C TYR A 25 -26.80 32.29 4.07
N ALA A 26 -27.65 31.44 4.59
CA ALA A 26 -28.78 31.87 5.43
C ALA A 26 -28.45 32.01 6.93
N GLY A 27 -27.18 31.81 7.33
CA GLY A 27 -26.75 31.74 8.74
C GLY A 27 -27.22 30.45 9.40
N SER A 28 -26.43 29.83 10.25
CA SER A 28 -26.57 28.54 10.95
C SER A 28 -27.71 27.65 10.43
N ASP A 29 -27.37 26.59 9.71
CA ASP A 29 -28.32 25.56 9.29
C ASP A 29 -29.05 24.99 10.54
N ALA A 30 -30.35 25.19 10.63
CA ALA A 30 -31.14 24.70 11.75
C ALA A 30 -31.15 23.16 11.73
N GLY A 31 -30.36 22.55 12.56
CA GLY A 31 -30.20 21.08 12.66
C GLY A 31 -28.77 20.60 12.72
N GLU A 32 -27.81 21.40 12.32
CA GLU A 32 -26.39 21.20 12.56
C GLU A 32 -26.11 21.72 13.98
N GLY A 33 -26.38 20.91 15.00
CA GLY A 33 -25.89 21.16 16.33
C GLY A 33 -24.39 21.32 16.26
N ASP A 34 -23.77 22.11 17.18
CA ASP A 34 -22.33 22.29 17.34
C ASP A 34 -21.57 20.98 17.11
N ALA A 35 -21.44 20.56 15.84
CA ALA A 35 -20.56 19.50 15.43
C ALA A 35 -19.17 20.04 15.77
N VAL A 36 -18.62 19.53 16.86
CA VAL A 36 -17.20 19.73 17.17
C VAL A 36 -16.46 19.18 15.94
N PHE A 37 -15.97 20.08 15.09
CA PHE A 37 -15.18 19.69 13.93
C PHE A 37 -14.01 18.86 14.43
N GLN A 38 -14.09 17.55 14.24
CA GLN A 38 -13.00 16.68 14.58
C GLN A 38 -12.01 16.80 13.45
N ALA A 39 -10.80 17.35 13.74
CA ALA A 39 -9.75 17.41 12.77
C ALA A 39 -9.52 16.01 12.18
N ILE A 40 -9.37 15.92 10.86
CA ILE A 40 -8.92 14.68 10.23
C ILE A 40 -7.40 14.66 10.30
N TRP A 41 -6.86 13.59 10.86
CA TRP A 41 -5.43 13.40 11.06
C TRP A 41 -4.84 12.65 9.87
N ILE A 42 -3.62 13.03 9.47
CA ILE A 42 -2.90 12.38 8.37
C ILE A 42 -2.07 11.24 8.96
N GLY A 43 -2.19 10.03 8.37
CA GLY A 43 -1.42 8.86 8.72
C GLY A 43 0.02 8.90 8.19
N GLY A 44 0.86 7.99 8.66
CA GLY A 44 2.15 7.63 8.08
C GLY A 44 3.40 8.15 8.75
N PHE A 45 3.49 9.39 9.22
CA PHE A 45 4.71 9.90 9.87
C PHE A 45 4.55 10.00 11.40
N GLY A 46 4.12 11.09 11.92
CA GLY A 46 4.00 11.33 13.35
C GLY A 46 2.63 11.81 13.77
N ASN A 47 2.38 11.81 15.07
CA ASN A 47 1.14 12.36 15.64
C ASN A 47 1.05 13.87 15.46
N GLY A 48 -0.19 14.40 15.44
CA GLY A 48 -0.46 15.85 15.41
C GLY A 48 -0.53 16.48 14.02
N ARG A 49 -0.50 15.70 12.96
CA ARG A 49 -0.63 16.17 11.57
C ARG A 49 -2.12 16.35 11.22
N ALA A 50 -2.70 17.48 11.59
CA ALA A 50 -4.06 17.83 11.17
C ALA A 50 -4.07 18.27 9.70
N ALA A 51 -4.96 17.68 8.89
CA ALA A 51 -5.06 18.01 7.48
C ALA A 51 -5.56 19.45 7.24
N ASN A 52 -4.99 20.10 6.23
CA ASN A 52 -5.37 21.45 5.77
C ASN A 52 -6.13 21.43 4.45
N GLY A 53 -6.44 20.28 3.88
CA GLY A 53 -7.14 20.12 2.62
C GLY A 53 -6.55 19.06 1.72
N VAL A 54 -6.86 19.14 0.43
CA VAL A 54 -6.37 18.22 -0.63
C VAL A 54 -5.45 19.01 -1.55
N ARG A 55 -4.41 18.37 -2.08
CA ARG A 55 -3.56 18.98 -3.10
C ARG A 55 -4.43 19.50 -4.26
N ASP A 56 -4.37 20.79 -4.53
CA ASP A 56 -5.08 21.39 -5.67
C ASP A 56 -4.33 21.06 -6.96
N ALA A 57 -5.03 20.40 -7.86
CA ALA A 57 -4.54 20.07 -9.17
C ALA A 57 -4.11 21.25 -10.04
N SER A 58 -4.64 22.46 -9.79
CA SER A 58 -4.23 23.66 -10.51
C SER A 58 -2.77 24.05 -10.20
N LEU A 59 -2.19 23.49 -9.13
CA LEU A 59 -0.81 23.71 -8.70
C LEU A 59 0.14 22.58 -9.16
N GLY A 60 -0.39 21.48 -9.70
CA GLY A 60 0.41 20.37 -10.23
C GLY A 60 0.89 20.60 -11.65
N LEU A 61 1.97 19.92 -12.07
CA LEU A 61 2.62 20.07 -13.38
C LEU A 61 1.67 19.81 -14.58
N ARG A 62 0.47 19.24 -14.40
CA ARG A 62 -0.46 18.89 -15.48
C ARG A 62 -1.95 19.08 -15.19
N GLY A 63 -2.33 19.76 -14.14
CA GLY A 63 -3.72 20.23 -13.94
C GLY A 63 -4.78 19.14 -13.68
N ALA A 64 -4.38 17.95 -13.20
CA ALA A 64 -5.29 16.91 -12.77
C ALA A 64 -5.41 16.85 -11.25
N SER A 65 -6.57 16.50 -10.71
CA SER A 65 -6.76 16.37 -9.26
C SER A 65 -5.98 15.18 -8.72
N ASP A 66 -5.11 15.43 -7.78
CA ASP A 66 -4.27 14.47 -7.09
C ASP A 66 -4.97 14.00 -5.78
N GLY A 67 -6.26 13.80 -5.85
CA GLY A 67 -7.01 13.30 -4.69
C GLY A 67 -6.72 11.84 -4.36
N LEU A 68 -7.32 11.38 -3.26
CA LEU A 68 -7.26 9.97 -2.85
C LEU A 68 -8.27 9.14 -3.64
N TRP A 69 -7.87 7.96 -4.06
CA TRP A 69 -8.63 7.13 -4.97
C TRP A 69 -8.96 5.75 -4.39
N ALA A 70 -10.14 5.25 -4.74
CA ALA A 70 -10.47 3.83 -4.71
C ALA A 70 -10.59 3.35 -6.16
N ARG A 71 -9.70 2.47 -6.61
CA ARG A 71 -9.67 1.93 -7.97
C ARG A 71 -9.96 0.44 -7.94
N ALA A 72 -10.93 -0.03 -8.71
CA ALA A 72 -11.39 -1.40 -8.70
C ALA A 72 -11.30 -2.06 -10.08
N LEU A 73 -10.79 -3.30 -10.09
CA LEU A 73 -10.85 -4.25 -11.20
C LEU A 73 -11.70 -5.44 -10.77
N VAL A 74 -12.63 -5.85 -11.62
CA VAL A 74 -13.40 -7.08 -11.44
C VAL A 74 -13.07 -8.05 -12.56
N LEU A 75 -12.64 -9.25 -12.19
CA LEU A 75 -12.33 -10.35 -13.09
C LEU A 75 -13.35 -11.46 -12.90
N ARG A 76 -13.82 -12.04 -14.01
CA ARG A 76 -14.72 -13.19 -13.98
C ARG A 76 -14.30 -14.23 -15.01
N GLN A 77 -14.20 -15.47 -14.56
CA GLN A 77 -13.99 -16.62 -15.44
C GLN A 77 -14.81 -17.80 -14.94
N GLY A 78 -15.72 -18.31 -15.79
CA GLY A 78 -16.67 -19.33 -15.37
C GLY A 78 -17.51 -18.85 -14.18
N ASP A 79 -17.46 -19.63 -13.10
CA ASP A 79 -18.17 -19.31 -11.85
C ASP A 79 -17.31 -18.48 -10.87
N THR A 80 -16.02 -18.26 -11.17
CA THR A 80 -15.12 -17.51 -10.28
C THR A 80 -15.16 -16.00 -10.58
N THR A 81 -15.41 -15.19 -9.55
CA THR A 81 -15.40 -13.73 -9.61
C THR A 81 -14.46 -13.16 -8.54
N LEU A 82 -13.46 -12.42 -8.99
CA LEU A 82 -12.48 -11.74 -8.14
C LEU A 82 -12.63 -10.23 -8.25
N GLY A 83 -12.65 -9.52 -7.13
CA GLY A 83 -12.43 -8.09 -7.05
C GLY A 83 -11.00 -7.78 -6.61
N ILE A 84 -10.36 -6.79 -7.23
CA ILE A 84 -9.10 -6.20 -6.77
C ILE A 84 -9.37 -4.72 -6.58
N VAL A 85 -9.18 -4.21 -5.37
CA VAL A 85 -9.38 -2.80 -5.04
C VAL A 85 -8.09 -2.25 -4.45
N ALA A 86 -7.55 -1.20 -5.06
CA ALA A 86 -6.46 -0.42 -4.49
C ALA A 86 -6.99 0.89 -3.92
N LEU A 87 -6.60 1.20 -2.69
CA LEU A 87 -6.98 2.39 -1.93
C LEU A 87 -5.76 3.26 -1.67
N ASP A 88 -5.87 4.55 -1.90
CA ASP A 88 -4.86 5.50 -1.47
C ASP A 88 -5.05 5.76 0.03
N ALA A 89 -4.38 4.96 0.83
CA ALA A 89 -4.36 5.00 2.28
C ALA A 89 -3.05 4.39 2.78
N VAL A 90 -2.66 4.72 4.01
CA VAL A 90 -1.49 4.12 4.65
C VAL A 90 -1.72 2.63 4.91
N GLY A 91 -2.92 2.24 5.33
CA GLY A 91 -3.37 0.88 5.57
C GLY A 91 -4.83 0.85 5.98
N PHE A 92 -5.45 -0.32 5.90
CA PHE A 92 -6.76 -0.60 6.48
C PHE A 92 -6.67 -1.89 7.28
N MET A 93 -7.42 -1.98 8.37
CA MET A 93 -7.49 -3.19 9.16
C MET A 93 -8.39 -4.24 8.51
N GLN A 94 -8.15 -5.50 8.83
CA GLN A 94 -8.97 -6.62 8.31
C GLN A 94 -10.47 -6.46 8.62
N ASP A 95 -10.83 -5.83 9.74
CA ASP A 95 -12.22 -5.49 10.08
C ASP A 95 -12.87 -4.59 9.02
N ASP A 96 -12.13 -3.61 8.49
CA ASP A 96 -12.59 -2.72 7.42
C ASP A 96 -12.71 -3.47 6.09
N ALA A 97 -11.72 -4.31 5.75
CA ALA A 97 -11.75 -5.13 4.53
C ALA A 97 -12.96 -6.07 4.54
N GLU A 98 -13.25 -6.70 5.66
CA GLU A 98 -14.43 -7.54 5.84
C GLU A 98 -15.75 -6.75 5.75
N ALA A 99 -15.79 -5.54 6.34
CA ALA A 99 -16.95 -4.65 6.23
C ALA A 99 -17.20 -4.22 4.78
N MET A 100 -16.16 -3.90 4.00
CA MET A 100 -16.26 -3.58 2.58
C MET A 100 -16.81 -4.75 1.76
N ARG A 101 -16.33 -5.99 2.02
CA ARG A 101 -16.82 -7.22 1.37
C ARG A 101 -18.29 -7.48 1.69
N GLN A 102 -18.69 -7.35 2.95
CA GLN A 102 -20.08 -7.49 3.38
C GLN A 102 -20.98 -6.44 2.73
N ALA A 103 -20.53 -5.19 2.63
CA ALA A 103 -21.25 -4.13 1.96
C ALA A 103 -21.40 -4.39 0.44
N ALA A 104 -20.37 -4.92 -0.22
CA ALA A 104 -20.44 -5.34 -1.62
C ALA A 104 -21.47 -6.47 -1.83
N ALA A 105 -21.48 -7.48 -0.96
CA ALA A 105 -22.45 -8.57 -0.98
C ALA A 105 -23.87 -8.05 -0.73
N ALA A 106 -24.07 -7.14 0.24
CA ALA A 106 -25.34 -6.50 0.51
C ALA A 106 -25.86 -5.65 -0.67
N ALA A 107 -24.97 -5.12 -1.50
CA ALA A 107 -25.28 -4.43 -2.75
C ALA A 107 -25.61 -5.37 -3.91
N GLY A 108 -25.65 -6.70 -3.69
CA GLY A 108 -26.03 -7.71 -4.67
C GLY A 108 -24.91 -8.15 -5.60
N MET A 109 -23.66 -7.90 -5.24
CA MET A 109 -22.50 -8.40 -5.98
C MET A 109 -22.02 -9.72 -5.38
N ASP A 110 -21.82 -10.72 -6.22
CA ASP A 110 -21.37 -12.06 -5.84
C ASP A 110 -19.90 -12.21 -6.23
N PHE A 111 -19.03 -12.22 -5.23
CA PHE A 111 -17.59 -12.41 -5.35
C PHE A 111 -17.15 -13.64 -4.57
N ASP A 112 -16.26 -14.44 -5.16
CA ASP A 112 -15.53 -15.47 -4.41
C ASP A 112 -14.52 -14.83 -3.46
N HIS A 113 -13.91 -13.72 -3.89
CA HIS A 113 -13.01 -12.93 -3.06
C HIS A 113 -12.91 -11.48 -3.55
N ILE A 114 -12.57 -10.57 -2.65
CA ILE A 114 -12.18 -9.20 -2.95
C ILE A 114 -10.88 -8.94 -2.20
N LEU A 115 -9.79 -8.77 -2.94
CA LEU A 115 -8.53 -8.23 -2.41
C LEU A 115 -8.70 -6.73 -2.19
N ILE A 116 -8.56 -6.28 -0.95
CA ILE A 116 -8.50 -4.87 -0.57
C ILE A 116 -7.04 -4.54 -0.28
N HIS A 117 -6.43 -3.73 -1.13
CA HIS A 117 -5.03 -3.35 -1.04
C HIS A 117 -4.90 -1.87 -0.71
N SER A 118 -3.95 -1.49 0.13
CA SER A 118 -3.57 -0.11 0.41
C SER A 118 -2.28 0.25 -0.32
N SER A 119 -2.25 1.40 -1.00
CA SER A 119 -1.04 1.87 -1.69
C SER A 119 0.08 2.30 -0.73
N HIS A 120 -0.23 2.40 0.55
CA HIS A 120 0.65 2.85 1.63
C HIS A 120 1.02 4.33 1.55
N VAL A 121 0.15 5.15 1.00
CA VAL A 121 0.39 6.60 0.95
C VAL A 121 0.34 7.24 2.34
N HIS A 122 1.37 8.03 2.68
CA HIS A 122 1.52 8.69 3.97
C HIS A 122 0.87 10.09 4.05
N GLU A 123 0.05 10.44 3.08
CA GLU A 123 -0.69 11.69 2.99
C GLU A 123 -2.21 11.48 2.83
N ALA A 124 -2.71 10.39 3.40
CA ALA A 124 -4.14 10.10 3.52
C ALA A 124 -4.64 10.25 4.96
N PRO A 125 -5.97 10.32 5.19
CA PRO A 125 -6.51 10.26 6.53
C PRO A 125 -6.07 9.00 7.28
N ASP A 126 -5.82 9.15 8.59
CA ASP A 126 -5.50 8.02 9.47
C ASP A 126 -6.65 7.01 9.50
N SER A 127 -6.45 5.90 8.81
CA SER A 127 -7.37 4.76 8.74
C SER A 127 -7.03 3.68 9.77
N MET A 128 -5.82 3.74 10.37
CA MET A 128 -5.33 2.78 11.36
C MET A 128 -5.61 3.21 12.81
N GLY A 129 -5.77 4.52 13.05
CA GLY A 129 -6.03 5.09 14.38
C GLY A 129 -4.80 5.47 15.19
N ILE A 130 -3.59 5.18 14.69
CA ILE A 130 -2.34 5.39 15.45
C ILE A 130 -1.72 6.77 15.28
N TRP A 131 -2.16 7.55 14.29
CA TRP A 131 -1.65 8.91 14.01
C TRP A 131 -2.64 10.01 14.41
N GLY A 132 -3.14 9.96 15.64
CA GLY A 132 -4.06 10.96 16.17
C GLY A 132 -3.39 12.27 16.60
N PRO A 133 -4.08 13.10 17.40
CA PRO A 133 -3.52 14.36 17.91
C PRO A 133 -2.30 14.14 18.81
N ASN A 134 -2.13 12.95 19.35
CA ASN A 134 -0.99 12.49 20.16
C ASN A 134 -1.04 10.96 20.30
N ALA A 135 0.00 10.36 20.85
CA ALA A 135 0.17 8.90 20.93
C ALA A 135 -0.87 8.14 21.80
N ILE A 136 -1.73 8.83 22.54
CA ILE A 136 -2.76 8.21 23.41
C ILE A 136 -4.19 8.52 22.95
N LYS A 137 -4.36 9.08 21.77
CA LYS A 137 -5.67 9.39 21.18
C LYS A 137 -5.69 8.94 19.74
N THR A 138 -6.73 8.20 19.40
CA THR A 138 -6.92 7.72 18.03
C THR A 138 -7.08 8.87 17.04
N GLY A 139 -6.52 8.69 15.84
CA GLY A 139 -6.78 9.51 14.67
C GLY A 139 -7.88 8.96 13.77
N TYR A 140 -8.37 7.75 14.07
CA TYR A 140 -9.41 7.09 13.29
C TYR A 140 -10.71 7.91 13.25
N SER A 141 -11.21 8.12 12.03
CA SER A 141 -12.46 8.82 11.79
C SER A 141 -13.51 7.84 11.24
N ALA A 142 -14.47 7.43 12.09
CA ALA A 142 -15.55 6.53 11.66
C ALA A 142 -16.39 7.10 10.50
N PRO A 143 -16.72 8.42 10.42
CA PRO A 143 -17.38 8.98 9.25
C PRO A 143 -16.56 8.83 7.96
N TYR A 144 -15.23 9.02 8.03
CA TYR A 144 -14.33 8.82 6.88
C TYR A 144 -14.29 7.34 6.46
N ALA A 145 -14.16 6.41 7.39
CA ALA A 145 -14.19 4.97 7.09
C ALA A 145 -15.49 4.56 6.38
N VAL A 146 -16.64 5.02 6.86
CA VAL A 146 -17.95 4.79 6.20
C VAL A 146 -17.97 5.35 4.77
N GLN A 147 -17.38 6.53 4.54
CA GLN A 147 -17.27 7.12 3.20
C GLN A 147 -16.39 6.25 2.29
N VAL A 148 -15.22 5.81 2.77
CA VAL A 148 -14.31 4.93 2.00
C VAL A 148 -15.01 3.61 1.66
N HIS A 149 -15.66 2.96 2.63
CA HIS A 149 -16.42 1.72 2.38
C HIS A 149 -17.48 1.94 1.29
N GLY A 150 -18.21 3.05 1.34
CA GLY A 150 -19.18 3.42 0.31
C GLY A 150 -18.55 3.62 -1.08
N ASN A 151 -17.39 4.27 -1.13
CA ASN A 151 -16.65 4.50 -2.37
C ASN A 151 -16.12 3.20 -2.97
N VAL A 152 -15.62 2.27 -2.15
CA VAL A 152 -15.20 0.92 -2.57
C VAL A 152 -16.37 0.17 -3.19
N VAL A 153 -17.54 0.16 -2.54
CA VAL A 153 -18.74 -0.49 -3.07
C VAL A 153 -19.16 0.13 -4.39
N ALA A 154 -19.12 1.46 -4.52
CA ALA A 154 -19.47 2.16 -5.76
C ALA A 154 -18.48 1.81 -6.90
N ALA A 155 -17.17 1.78 -6.62
CA ALA A 155 -16.15 1.40 -7.60
C ALA A 155 -16.34 -0.06 -8.07
N LEU A 156 -16.57 -0.98 -7.13
CA LEU A 156 -16.87 -2.38 -7.43
C LEU A 156 -18.16 -2.53 -8.25
N GLN A 157 -19.23 -1.80 -7.92
CA GLN A 157 -20.49 -1.84 -8.68
C GLN A 157 -20.30 -1.38 -10.13
N GLN A 158 -19.52 -0.31 -10.35
CA GLN A 158 -19.23 0.16 -11.68
C GLN A 158 -18.44 -0.89 -12.49
N ALA A 159 -17.38 -1.46 -11.90
CA ALA A 159 -16.56 -2.48 -12.54
C ALA A 159 -17.37 -3.77 -12.80
N TYR A 160 -18.15 -4.23 -11.80
CA TYR A 160 -18.99 -5.43 -11.91
C TYR A 160 -20.06 -5.30 -12.98
N GLY A 161 -20.65 -4.09 -13.14
CA GLY A 161 -21.65 -3.78 -14.15
C GLY A 161 -21.10 -3.54 -15.57
N ALA A 162 -19.77 -3.37 -15.70
CA ALA A 162 -19.09 -3.03 -16.96
C ALA A 162 -18.19 -4.16 -17.49
N LEU A 163 -18.42 -5.41 -17.08
CA LEU A 163 -17.63 -6.56 -17.52
C LEU A 163 -17.68 -6.71 -19.06
N VAL A 164 -16.51 -6.90 -19.66
CA VAL A 164 -16.30 -7.16 -21.09
C VAL A 164 -15.28 -8.29 -21.25
N ASP A 165 -15.29 -8.95 -22.39
CA ASP A 165 -14.27 -9.94 -22.71
C ASP A 165 -12.91 -9.26 -22.86
N VAL A 166 -11.88 -9.85 -22.24
CA VAL A 166 -10.51 -9.33 -22.27
C VAL A 166 -9.50 -10.44 -22.56
N GLU A 167 -8.42 -10.04 -23.21
CA GLU A 167 -7.15 -10.75 -23.21
C GLU A 167 -6.25 -10.14 -22.13
N VAL A 168 -5.27 -10.94 -21.66
CA VAL A 168 -4.34 -10.53 -20.60
C VAL A 168 -2.93 -10.75 -21.08
N GLU A 169 -2.07 -9.76 -20.87
CA GLU A 169 -0.62 -9.87 -21.02
C GLU A 169 0.06 -9.40 -19.76
N ALA A 170 1.23 -9.97 -19.45
CA ALA A 170 2.01 -9.60 -18.29
C ALA A 170 3.50 -9.63 -18.60
N GLY A 171 4.26 -8.79 -17.89
CA GLY A 171 5.70 -8.68 -18.04
C GLY A 171 6.32 -7.91 -16.89
N SER A 172 7.61 -7.70 -16.96
CA SER A 172 8.35 -6.89 -16.00
C SER A 172 9.59 -6.29 -16.65
N VAL A 173 10.08 -5.22 -16.04
CA VAL A 173 11.43 -4.68 -16.29
C VAL A 173 12.20 -4.66 -14.98
N ASP A 174 13.52 -4.64 -15.07
CA ASP A 174 14.40 -4.40 -13.96
C ASP A 174 14.77 -2.92 -13.94
N ILE A 175 14.48 -2.22 -12.82
CA ILE A 175 14.80 -0.79 -12.71
C ILE A 175 16.31 -0.53 -12.77
N ASP A 176 17.13 -1.50 -12.38
CA ASP A 176 18.59 -1.38 -12.47
C ASP A 176 19.12 -1.35 -13.93
N ASP A 177 18.29 -1.70 -14.90
CA ASP A 177 18.61 -1.51 -16.33
C ASP A 177 18.43 -0.05 -16.82
N TYR A 178 17.87 0.84 -15.99
CA TYR A 178 17.62 2.26 -16.31
C TYR A 178 18.71 3.17 -15.72
N PRO A 179 18.88 4.39 -16.25
CA PRO A 179 19.85 5.35 -15.73
C PRO A 179 19.68 5.62 -14.24
N GLY A 180 20.74 5.46 -13.46
CA GLY A 180 20.76 5.59 -12.02
C GLY A 180 20.17 4.41 -11.25
N GLY A 181 19.55 3.44 -11.95
CA GLY A 181 19.00 2.22 -11.36
C GLY A 181 18.02 2.47 -10.22
N THR A 182 17.90 1.50 -9.34
CA THR A 182 17.05 1.57 -8.15
C THR A 182 17.41 2.75 -7.26
N SER A 183 18.71 3.09 -7.11
CA SER A 183 19.17 4.21 -6.28
C SER A 183 18.70 5.59 -6.76
N ASN A 184 18.31 5.72 -8.03
CA ASN A 184 17.68 6.95 -8.54
C ASN A 184 16.25 7.18 -7.96
N ILE A 185 15.61 6.13 -7.50
CA ILE A 185 14.18 6.21 -7.09
C ILE A 185 14.01 5.89 -5.60
N ILE A 186 14.81 4.96 -5.07
CA ILE A 186 14.68 4.44 -3.71
C ILE A 186 15.98 4.65 -2.94
N SER A 187 15.86 5.13 -1.72
CA SER A 187 16.86 4.94 -0.67
C SER A 187 16.31 3.99 0.38
N ASP A 188 17.17 3.15 0.92
CA ASP A 188 16.89 2.31 2.07
C ASP A 188 17.99 2.51 3.11
N THR A 189 17.64 2.63 4.37
CA THR A 189 18.60 2.84 5.46
C THR A 189 18.74 1.59 6.34
N ARG A 190 17.83 0.62 6.20
CA ARG A 190 17.90 -0.62 6.96
C ARG A 190 18.87 -1.61 6.32
N ASP A 191 19.69 -2.24 7.18
CA ASP A 191 20.53 -3.37 6.79
C ASP A 191 19.81 -4.73 7.04
N PRO A 192 20.00 -5.71 6.14
CA PRO A 192 20.73 -5.63 4.88
C PRO A 192 19.95 -4.85 3.81
N VAL A 193 20.63 -4.07 2.98
CA VAL A 193 20.01 -3.37 1.86
C VAL A 193 19.68 -4.39 0.75
N ILE A 194 18.41 -4.79 0.72
CA ILE A 194 17.86 -5.74 -0.27
C ILE A 194 16.58 -5.12 -0.85
N ILE A 195 16.56 -4.87 -2.15
CA ILE A 195 15.47 -4.22 -2.86
C ILE A 195 15.10 -5.06 -4.08
N ASP A 196 13.85 -5.47 -4.19
CA ASP A 196 13.36 -6.11 -5.42
C ASP A 196 13.17 -5.03 -6.51
N SER A 197 14.16 -4.90 -7.40
CA SER A 197 14.16 -3.91 -8.47
C SER A 197 13.19 -4.20 -9.62
N ARG A 198 12.44 -5.31 -9.57
CA ARG A 198 11.52 -5.70 -10.65
C ARG A 198 10.21 -4.94 -10.57
N LEU A 199 9.93 -4.13 -11.59
CA LEU A 199 8.63 -3.51 -11.79
C LEU A 199 7.78 -4.40 -12.69
N GLY A 200 6.69 -4.93 -12.15
CA GLY A 200 5.77 -5.83 -12.86
C GLY A 200 4.55 -5.12 -13.42
N VAL A 201 4.03 -5.61 -14.54
CA VAL A 201 2.79 -5.11 -15.15
C VAL A 201 1.89 -6.25 -15.61
N ALA A 202 0.57 -6.01 -15.54
CA ALA A 202 -0.42 -6.87 -16.19
C ALA A 202 -1.50 -6.00 -16.83
N ARG A 203 -1.71 -6.13 -18.16
CA ARG A 203 -2.71 -5.38 -18.90
C ARG A 203 -3.87 -6.27 -19.31
N PHE A 204 -5.07 -5.78 -19.10
CA PHE A 204 -6.34 -6.36 -19.49
C PHE A 204 -6.92 -5.50 -20.61
N TYR A 205 -7.09 -6.05 -21.81
CA TYR A 205 -7.53 -5.30 -22.98
C TYR A 205 -8.57 -6.08 -23.79
N GLN A 206 -9.47 -5.38 -24.44
CA GLN A 206 -10.45 -6.03 -25.31
C GLN A 206 -9.74 -6.58 -26.56
N PRO A 207 -10.12 -7.76 -27.07
CA PRO A 207 -9.56 -8.27 -28.32
C PRO A 207 -9.66 -7.24 -29.44
N GLU A 208 -8.53 -6.86 -30.03
CA GLU A 208 -8.42 -5.79 -31.04
C GLU A 208 -9.03 -4.44 -30.61
N GLY A 209 -9.13 -4.19 -29.28
CA GLY A 209 -9.79 -3.03 -28.69
C GLY A 209 -8.94 -2.30 -27.64
N PRO A 210 -9.57 -1.38 -26.89
CA PRO A 210 -8.85 -0.57 -25.91
C PRO A 210 -8.43 -1.37 -24.67
N THR A 211 -7.44 -0.84 -23.97
CA THR A 211 -7.09 -1.26 -22.61
C THR A 211 -8.28 -1.01 -21.67
N VAL A 212 -8.60 -1.99 -20.84
CA VAL A 212 -9.61 -1.89 -19.77
C VAL A 212 -8.93 -1.48 -18.46
N ALA A 213 -7.89 -2.22 -18.09
CA ALA A 213 -7.12 -1.94 -16.88
C ALA A 213 -5.66 -2.36 -17.02
N THR A 214 -4.79 -1.74 -16.25
CA THR A 214 -3.39 -2.13 -16.07
C THR A 214 -3.05 -2.18 -14.59
N LEU A 215 -2.58 -3.33 -14.11
CA LEU A 215 -1.95 -3.45 -12.80
C LEU A 215 -0.48 -3.09 -12.95
N VAL A 216 0.06 -2.27 -12.02
CA VAL A 216 1.49 -1.97 -11.91
C VAL A 216 1.91 -2.35 -10.50
N HIS A 217 2.93 -3.20 -10.38
CA HIS A 217 3.41 -3.77 -9.14
C HIS A 217 4.87 -3.36 -8.89
N PHE A 218 5.13 -2.68 -7.78
CA PHE A 218 6.48 -2.27 -7.37
C PHE A 218 6.50 -1.86 -5.90
N GLY A 219 7.62 -2.11 -5.18
CA GLY A 219 7.79 -1.77 -3.77
C GLY A 219 8.44 -0.40 -3.58
N ASN A 220 7.68 0.58 -3.10
CA ASN A 220 8.19 1.90 -2.70
C ASN A 220 7.14 2.62 -1.84
N HIS A 221 7.57 3.25 -0.74
CA HIS A 221 6.68 4.07 0.09
C HIS A 221 6.24 5.34 -0.66
N PRO A 222 4.94 5.58 -0.86
CA PRO A 222 4.44 6.85 -1.38
C PRO A 222 4.42 7.90 -0.27
N GLU A 223 5.57 8.52 -0.02
CA GLU A 223 5.82 9.48 1.06
C GLU A 223 6.81 10.59 0.64
N THR A 224 6.97 10.79 -0.66
CA THR A 224 7.97 11.70 -1.27
C THR A 224 7.86 13.15 -0.79
N VAL A 225 6.65 13.59 -0.42
CA VAL A 225 6.38 14.96 0.05
C VAL A 225 6.68 15.18 1.53
N ALA A 226 7.02 14.13 2.28
CA ALA A 226 7.44 14.15 3.68
C ALA A 226 6.37 14.58 4.72
N GLY A 227 6.70 14.41 6.00
CA GLY A 227 5.79 14.59 7.13
C GLY A 227 5.39 16.03 7.46
N ASP A 228 6.02 17.04 6.89
CA ASP A 228 5.63 18.45 7.03
C ASP A 228 4.53 18.87 6.04
N ASN A 229 4.22 18.04 5.05
CA ASN A 229 3.04 18.23 4.22
C ASN A 229 1.76 17.95 5.03
N LEU A 230 0.78 18.86 4.89
CA LEU A 230 -0.53 18.76 5.53
C LEU A 230 -1.69 18.72 4.52
N LEU A 231 -1.40 18.42 3.26
CA LEU A 231 -2.41 18.24 2.22
C LEU A 231 -2.55 16.76 1.90
N PHE A 232 -3.77 16.29 1.69
CA PHE A 232 -3.99 14.95 1.15
C PHE A 232 -3.53 14.88 -0.30
N THR A 233 -2.82 13.81 -0.64
CA THR A 233 -2.30 13.51 -1.97
C THR A 233 -2.08 12.00 -2.09
N SER A 234 -2.15 11.45 -3.29
CA SER A 234 -1.72 10.07 -3.54
C SER A 234 -0.24 9.95 -3.90
N ASP A 235 0.56 11.01 -3.64
CA ASP A 235 2.00 11.06 -3.86
C ASP A 235 2.38 10.59 -5.28
N PHE A 236 3.49 9.90 -5.46
CA PHE A 236 3.93 9.43 -6.78
C PHE A 236 2.94 8.47 -7.46
N ALA A 237 2.11 7.76 -6.69
CA ALA A 237 1.15 6.81 -7.25
C ALA A 237 0.15 7.48 -8.21
N HIS A 238 -0.18 8.76 -7.99
CA HIS A 238 -1.00 9.54 -8.91
C HIS A 238 -0.34 9.69 -10.28
N ALA A 239 0.89 10.21 -10.31
CA ALA A 239 1.61 10.48 -11.54
C ALA A 239 1.97 9.19 -12.29
N LEU A 240 2.29 8.09 -11.56
CA LEU A 240 2.49 6.77 -12.13
C LEU A 240 1.24 6.32 -12.92
N ARG A 241 0.06 6.34 -12.27
CA ARG A 241 -1.19 5.94 -12.89
C ARG A 241 -1.53 6.81 -14.10
N GLN A 242 -1.38 8.13 -13.97
CA GLN A 242 -1.60 9.05 -15.09
C GLN A 242 -0.66 8.79 -16.27
N THR A 243 0.60 8.48 -15.99
CA THR A 243 1.58 8.17 -17.03
C THR A 243 1.21 6.90 -17.79
N VAL A 244 0.82 5.84 -17.09
CA VAL A 244 0.36 4.60 -17.74
C VAL A 244 -0.90 4.83 -18.57
N GLU A 245 -1.85 5.63 -18.07
CA GLU A 245 -3.12 5.92 -18.75
C GLU A 245 -2.96 6.86 -19.95
N SER A 246 -2.18 7.93 -19.79
CA SER A 246 -2.16 9.08 -20.72
C SER A 246 -0.81 9.36 -21.36
N GLY A 247 0.25 8.68 -20.92
CA GLY A 247 1.62 8.91 -21.36
C GLY A 247 2.36 10.00 -20.60
N VAL A 248 3.63 10.17 -20.95
CA VAL A 248 4.55 11.16 -20.37
C VAL A 248 5.30 11.91 -21.46
N THR A 249 5.64 13.16 -21.20
CA THR A 249 6.44 13.98 -22.09
C THR A 249 7.54 14.69 -21.31
N TRP A 250 8.78 14.49 -21.76
CA TRP A 250 9.99 15.17 -21.34
C TRP A 250 10.53 16.02 -22.47
N ASP A 251 11.44 16.92 -22.23
CA ASP A 251 12.14 17.63 -23.32
C ASP A 251 12.94 16.66 -24.20
N SER A 252 13.46 15.58 -23.59
CA SER A 252 14.22 14.50 -24.25
C SER A 252 13.37 13.54 -25.08
N GLY A 253 12.03 13.48 -24.88
CA GLY A 253 11.16 12.56 -25.61
C GLY A 253 9.78 12.38 -24.96
N SER A 254 8.97 11.47 -25.54
CA SER A 254 7.66 11.14 -25.00
C SER A 254 7.32 9.66 -25.14
N GLN A 255 6.48 9.15 -24.25
CA GLN A 255 5.86 7.82 -24.35
C GLN A 255 4.34 8.00 -24.33
N ASP A 256 3.65 7.32 -25.23
CA ASP A 256 2.19 7.32 -25.26
C ASP A 256 1.64 6.36 -24.18
N GLY A 257 0.57 6.77 -23.50
CA GLY A 257 -0.14 5.92 -22.55
C GLY A 257 -0.96 4.84 -23.25
N VAL A 258 -1.34 3.81 -22.51
CA VAL A 258 -2.12 2.67 -23.03
C VAL A 258 -3.63 2.82 -22.81
N GLY A 259 -4.06 3.88 -22.13
CA GLY A 259 -5.46 4.10 -21.76
C GLY A 259 -5.94 3.16 -20.66
N GLY A 260 -7.25 3.08 -20.48
CA GLY A 260 -7.87 2.27 -19.43
C GLY A 260 -7.69 2.85 -18.03
N THR A 261 -7.78 2.01 -17.02
CA THR A 261 -7.58 2.37 -15.61
C THR A 261 -6.31 1.71 -15.07
N ALA A 262 -5.32 2.49 -14.67
CA ALA A 262 -4.12 1.97 -14.04
C ALA A 262 -4.34 1.81 -12.52
N ILE A 263 -3.88 0.71 -11.95
CA ILE A 263 -3.97 0.36 -10.55
C ILE A 263 -2.55 0.06 -10.05
N PHE A 264 -2.07 0.83 -9.08
CA PHE A 264 -0.80 0.59 -8.42
C PHE A 264 -1.00 -0.38 -7.26
N LEU A 265 -0.18 -1.43 -7.21
CA LEU A 265 -0.11 -2.41 -6.14
C LEU A 265 1.28 -2.36 -5.54
N ASN A 266 1.38 -1.99 -4.28
CA ASN A 266 2.64 -1.97 -3.57
C ASN A 266 3.10 -3.40 -3.29
N ALA A 267 4.40 -3.64 -3.45
CA ALA A 267 5.03 -4.95 -3.30
C ALA A 267 5.53 -5.18 -1.86
N ALA A 268 6.59 -5.96 -1.70
CA ALA A 268 7.36 -6.04 -0.48
C ALA A 268 8.05 -4.68 -0.27
N VAL A 269 7.52 -3.87 0.64
CA VAL A 269 7.88 -2.47 0.86
C VAL A 269 8.52 -2.23 2.23
N GLY A 270 8.57 -3.27 3.05
CA GLY A 270 9.19 -3.20 4.37
C GLY A 270 10.63 -2.70 4.31
N GLY A 271 11.19 -2.31 5.44
CA GLY A 271 12.38 -1.47 5.48
C GLY A 271 12.04 -0.01 5.19
N MET A 272 13.01 0.86 5.23
CA MET A 272 12.81 2.30 4.96
C MET A 272 12.96 2.63 3.48
N MET A 273 12.38 1.77 2.62
CA MET A 273 12.41 1.88 1.15
C MET A 273 11.55 3.05 0.68
N THR A 274 12.18 4.18 0.34
CA THR A 274 11.47 5.42 0.05
C THR A 274 12.21 6.30 -0.93
N SER A 275 11.45 7.08 -1.72
CA SER A 275 12.01 8.16 -2.54
C SER A 275 12.40 9.39 -1.72
N LEU A 276 12.06 9.44 -0.44
CA LEU A 276 12.22 10.60 0.43
C LEU A 276 13.67 11.14 0.43
N ARG A 277 14.65 10.25 0.54
CA ARG A 277 16.07 10.57 0.64
C ARG A 277 16.84 10.44 -0.68
N ALA A 278 16.19 9.98 -1.76
CA ALA A 278 16.82 9.84 -3.07
C ALA A 278 16.97 11.20 -3.75
N ASP A 279 18.09 11.39 -4.45
CA ASP A 279 18.29 12.49 -5.41
C ASP A 279 17.83 11.98 -6.77
N VAL A 280 16.57 12.28 -7.13
CA VAL A 280 15.92 11.74 -8.32
C VAL A 280 16.33 12.55 -9.54
N GLU A 281 17.00 11.94 -10.51
CA GLU A 281 17.33 12.55 -11.80
C GLU A 281 16.28 12.17 -12.84
N ASP A 282 15.72 13.19 -13.51
CA ASP A 282 14.78 12.98 -14.60
C ASP A 282 15.50 12.78 -15.96
N PRO A 283 14.80 12.34 -17.03
CA PRO A 283 15.39 12.12 -18.35
C PRO A 283 15.97 13.37 -19.03
N ASP A 284 15.66 14.55 -18.53
CA ASP A 284 16.18 15.84 -19.01
C ASP A 284 17.41 16.29 -18.21
N GLY A 285 17.85 15.49 -17.20
CA GLY A 285 19.02 15.75 -16.37
C GLY A 285 18.77 16.71 -15.21
N ASN A 286 17.51 16.98 -14.86
CA ASN A 286 17.20 17.75 -13.65
C ASN A 286 17.20 16.85 -12.42
N VAL A 287 17.77 17.32 -11.31
CA VAL A 287 17.87 16.58 -10.05
C VAL A 287 16.89 17.14 -9.03
N TRP A 288 16.05 16.27 -8.47
CA TRP A 288 15.00 16.58 -7.52
C TRP A 288 15.35 16.00 -6.14
N SER A 289 15.95 16.82 -5.29
CA SER A 289 16.42 16.42 -3.94
C SER A 289 15.45 16.85 -2.82
N SER A 290 14.67 17.90 -3.03
CA SER A 290 13.77 18.44 -2.01
C SER A 290 12.49 17.62 -1.93
N HIS A 291 11.94 17.47 -0.74
CA HIS A 291 10.59 16.92 -0.52
C HIS A 291 9.57 17.88 -1.16
N SER A 292 8.98 17.46 -2.27
CA SER A 292 8.04 18.30 -3.00
C SER A 292 7.08 17.47 -3.85
N PHE A 293 5.96 18.08 -4.23
CA PHE A 293 5.01 17.47 -5.14
C PHE A 293 5.61 17.26 -6.54
N GLU A 294 6.51 18.13 -6.97
CA GLU A 294 7.20 17.99 -8.25
C GLU A 294 8.08 16.75 -8.26
N LYS A 295 8.79 16.47 -7.15
CA LYS A 295 9.59 15.25 -7.00
C LYS A 295 8.68 14.01 -7.02
N ALA A 296 7.55 14.03 -6.31
CA ALA A 296 6.58 12.94 -6.34
C ALA A 296 6.04 12.70 -7.76
N ASP A 297 5.70 13.78 -8.49
CA ASP A 297 5.28 13.66 -9.88
C ASP A 297 6.37 13.04 -10.77
N VAL A 298 7.63 13.45 -10.61
CA VAL A 298 8.77 12.91 -11.38
C VAL A 298 8.99 11.42 -11.06
N VAL A 299 9.01 11.03 -9.79
CA VAL A 299 9.09 9.61 -9.39
C VAL A 299 7.99 8.79 -10.05
N GLY A 300 6.74 9.26 -9.97
CA GLY A 300 5.62 8.57 -10.60
C GLY A 300 5.71 8.52 -12.12
N GLN A 301 6.20 9.59 -12.78
CA GLN A 301 6.40 9.61 -14.22
C GLN A 301 7.51 8.67 -14.68
N LEU A 302 8.59 8.54 -13.92
CA LEU A 302 9.66 7.57 -14.19
C LEU A 302 9.15 6.14 -14.07
N LEU A 303 8.52 5.79 -12.95
CA LEU A 303 7.93 4.47 -12.74
C LEU A 303 6.85 4.14 -13.77
N GLY A 304 6.00 5.11 -14.11
CA GLY A 304 4.99 4.98 -15.16
C GLY A 304 5.59 4.74 -16.55
N GLY A 305 6.68 5.44 -16.88
CA GLY A 305 7.43 5.23 -18.12
C GLY A 305 8.04 3.82 -18.21
N MET A 306 8.66 3.35 -17.11
CA MET A 306 9.18 1.98 -17.01
C MET A 306 8.06 0.94 -17.10
N ALA A 307 6.87 1.23 -16.55
CA ALA A 307 5.69 0.38 -16.73
C ALA A 307 5.23 0.30 -18.19
N LEU A 308 5.28 1.41 -18.93
CA LEU A 308 4.99 1.41 -20.38
C LEU A 308 6.02 0.60 -21.16
N ASP A 309 7.30 0.65 -20.78
CA ASP A 309 8.34 -0.18 -21.39
C ASP A 309 8.10 -1.67 -21.07
N ALA A 310 7.76 -2.00 -19.82
CA ALA A 310 7.39 -3.36 -19.44
C ALA A 310 6.19 -3.89 -20.25
N LEU A 311 5.18 -3.05 -20.49
CA LEU A 311 4.03 -3.39 -21.33
C LEU A 311 4.41 -3.62 -22.80
N SER A 312 5.38 -2.87 -23.32
CA SER A 312 5.86 -3.06 -24.68
C SER A 312 6.54 -4.41 -24.92
N ALA A 313 7.06 -5.02 -23.85
CA ALA A 313 7.71 -6.32 -23.84
C ALA A 313 6.84 -7.42 -23.20
N ALA A 314 5.63 -7.09 -22.76
CA ALA A 314 4.72 -8.02 -22.13
C ALA A 314 4.28 -9.13 -23.08
N GLU A 315 4.11 -10.34 -22.57
CA GLU A 315 3.66 -11.50 -23.31
C GLU A 315 2.24 -11.91 -22.85
N PRO A 316 1.41 -12.45 -23.76
CA PRO A 316 0.12 -12.99 -23.36
C PRO A 316 0.25 -14.02 -22.24
N VAL A 317 -0.60 -13.93 -21.22
CA VAL A 317 -0.72 -14.99 -20.19
C VAL A 317 -1.33 -16.22 -20.85
N GLY A 318 -0.65 -17.36 -20.67
CA GLY A 318 -1.14 -18.65 -21.17
C GLY A 318 -2.42 -19.04 -20.43
N ASP A 319 -3.08 -20.09 -20.91
CA ASP A 319 -4.37 -20.64 -20.44
C ASP A 319 -4.96 -19.90 -19.21
N VAL A 320 -5.72 -18.85 -19.46
CA VAL A 320 -6.21 -17.95 -18.42
C VAL A 320 -7.12 -18.71 -17.47
N THR A 321 -6.54 -19.22 -16.39
CA THR A 321 -7.28 -19.81 -15.27
C THR A 321 -7.29 -18.82 -14.13
N LEU A 322 -8.49 -18.39 -13.71
CA LEU A 322 -8.66 -17.53 -12.54
C LEU A 322 -8.85 -18.43 -11.31
N THR A 323 -7.88 -18.37 -10.40
CA THR A 323 -7.94 -19.09 -9.12
C THR A 323 -7.69 -18.13 -7.98
N VAL A 324 -8.50 -18.23 -6.93
CA VAL A 324 -8.31 -17.49 -5.69
C VAL A 324 -8.39 -18.45 -4.53
N ARG A 325 -7.45 -18.33 -3.61
CA ARG A 325 -7.46 -19.06 -2.33
C ARG A 325 -7.10 -18.10 -1.22
N THR A 326 -7.82 -18.14 -0.13
CA THR A 326 -7.60 -17.30 1.04
C THR A 326 -7.43 -18.18 2.27
N ASN A 327 -6.52 -17.82 3.14
CA ASN A 327 -6.39 -18.43 4.45
C ASN A 327 -6.49 -17.37 5.54
N LYS A 328 -7.55 -17.45 6.35
CA LYS A 328 -7.74 -16.62 7.55
C LYS A 328 -7.14 -17.32 8.77
N PHE A 329 -6.38 -16.61 9.56
CA PHE A 329 -5.72 -17.14 10.75
C PHE A 329 -5.58 -16.07 11.82
N GLN A 330 -5.15 -16.48 13.02
CA GLN A 330 -4.92 -15.57 14.13
C GLN A 330 -3.42 -15.43 14.39
N MET A 331 -3.01 -14.20 14.74
CA MET A 331 -1.63 -13.85 15.07
C MET A 331 -1.57 -13.21 16.45
N PRO A 332 -0.59 -13.59 17.28
CA PRO A 332 -0.42 -12.99 18.60
C PRO A 332 0.14 -11.58 18.49
N VAL A 333 -0.38 -10.67 19.29
CA VAL A 333 0.16 -9.32 19.46
C VAL A 333 1.20 -9.35 20.59
N VAL A 334 2.47 -9.57 20.25
CA VAL A 334 3.57 -9.62 21.22
C VAL A 334 4.06 -8.21 21.58
N ASN A 335 3.99 -7.29 20.64
CA ASN A 335 4.39 -5.88 20.78
C ASN A 335 3.63 -5.21 21.94
N THR A 336 4.36 -4.87 23.00
CA THR A 336 3.78 -4.25 24.21
C THR A 336 3.29 -2.82 23.96
N GLY A 337 3.81 -2.12 22.96
CA GLY A 337 3.30 -0.84 22.50
C GLY A 337 1.88 -0.97 21.92
N PHE A 338 1.65 -1.94 21.04
CA PHE A 338 0.32 -2.22 20.49
C PHE A 338 -0.64 -2.76 21.56
N GLN A 339 -0.17 -3.61 22.48
CA GLN A 339 -0.97 -4.04 23.63
C GLN A 339 -1.46 -2.84 24.44
N ALA A 340 -0.59 -1.85 24.70
CA ALA A 340 -0.96 -0.63 25.41
C ALA A 340 -1.97 0.22 24.60
N MET A 341 -1.85 0.30 23.27
CA MET A 341 -2.80 1.00 22.41
C MET A 341 -4.20 0.35 22.42
N PHE A 342 -4.27 -0.98 22.49
CA PHE A 342 -5.55 -1.68 22.70
C PHE A 342 -6.15 -1.36 24.06
N GLU A 343 -5.34 -1.44 25.13
CA GLU A 343 -5.79 -1.19 26.51
C GLU A 343 -6.35 0.22 26.70
N ILE A 344 -5.72 1.24 26.10
CA ILE A 344 -6.17 2.64 26.22
C ILE A 344 -7.20 3.05 25.16
N GLY A 345 -7.59 2.13 24.23
CA GLY A 345 -8.63 2.35 23.24
C GLY A 345 -8.21 3.13 21.99
N VAL A 346 -6.92 3.31 21.72
CA VAL A 346 -6.41 3.91 20.46
C VAL A 346 -6.78 3.02 19.27
N LEU A 347 -6.68 1.69 19.44
CA LEU A 347 -7.03 0.68 18.44
C LEU A 347 -8.41 0.04 18.68
N ALA A 348 -9.35 0.77 19.29
CA ALA A 348 -10.67 0.23 19.68
C ALA A 348 -11.54 -0.24 18.51
N HIS A 349 -11.25 0.16 17.27
CA HIS A 349 -11.98 -0.27 16.07
C HIS A 349 -11.47 -1.61 15.49
N ARG A 350 -10.36 -2.15 16.03
CA ARG A 350 -9.82 -3.47 15.68
C ARG A 350 -10.37 -4.54 16.62
N THR A 351 -10.89 -5.63 16.07
CA THR A 351 -11.33 -6.79 16.85
C THR A 351 -10.14 -7.62 17.34
N ILE A 352 -10.11 -7.95 18.61
CA ILE A 352 -9.09 -8.77 19.26
C ILE A 352 -9.70 -10.04 19.86
N TYR A 353 -8.90 -11.10 19.94
CA TYR A 353 -9.32 -12.46 20.30
C TYR A 353 -8.42 -13.04 21.38
N ASN A 354 -8.83 -14.18 21.95
CA ASN A 354 -8.01 -15.06 22.81
C ASN A 354 -7.39 -14.40 24.05
N TYR A 355 -8.07 -13.39 24.63
CA TYR A 355 -7.65 -12.71 25.85
C TYR A 355 -8.80 -12.72 26.88
N ASP A 356 -8.46 -12.52 28.14
CA ASP A 356 -9.46 -12.38 29.22
C ASP A 356 -9.86 -10.88 29.36
N PRO A 357 -11.10 -10.48 29.02
CA PRO A 357 -11.52 -9.10 29.09
C PRO A 357 -11.68 -8.54 30.52
N GLU A 358 -11.60 -9.40 31.55
CA GLU A 358 -11.63 -8.98 32.97
C GLU A 358 -10.22 -8.61 33.49
N LEU A 359 -9.17 -8.87 32.68
CA LEU A 359 -7.78 -8.55 33.01
C LEU A 359 -7.25 -7.51 32.03
N ASN A 360 -6.27 -6.72 32.47
CA ASN A 360 -5.57 -5.78 31.59
C ASN A 360 -4.82 -6.55 30.50
N ILE A 361 -4.82 -6.00 29.28
CA ILE A 361 -4.01 -6.51 28.17
C ILE A 361 -2.53 -6.30 28.52
N GLY A 362 -1.72 -7.33 28.31
CA GLY A 362 -0.29 -7.28 28.62
C GLY A 362 0.31 -8.66 28.71
N VAL A 363 1.52 -8.75 29.28
CA VAL A 363 2.21 -10.03 29.47
C VAL A 363 1.35 -11.00 30.29
N GLY A 364 1.07 -12.18 29.71
CA GLY A 364 0.21 -13.20 30.32
C GLY A 364 -1.29 -13.04 30.00
N ASN A 365 -1.70 -11.95 29.33
CA ASN A 365 -3.03 -11.75 28.78
C ASN A 365 -2.92 -10.99 27.44
N GLN A 366 -2.04 -11.45 26.56
CA GLN A 366 -1.86 -10.83 25.25
C GLN A 366 -2.99 -11.27 24.30
N PRO A 367 -3.54 -10.35 23.49
CA PRO A 367 -4.57 -10.70 22.52
C PRO A 367 -3.95 -11.29 21.26
N ASP A 368 -4.80 -12.01 20.51
CA ASP A 368 -4.58 -12.30 19.10
C ASP A 368 -5.43 -11.35 18.24
N ILE A 369 -4.99 -11.12 17.01
CA ILE A 369 -5.77 -10.49 15.94
C ILE A 369 -6.00 -11.50 14.81
N GLN A 370 -7.12 -11.38 14.10
CA GLN A 370 -7.36 -12.15 12.89
C GLN A 370 -6.82 -11.40 11.69
N THR A 371 -6.22 -12.14 10.76
CA THR A 371 -5.74 -11.64 9.47
C THR A 371 -5.85 -12.70 8.40
N GLU A 372 -5.39 -12.43 7.18
CA GLU A 372 -5.43 -13.37 6.07
C GLU A 372 -4.30 -13.18 5.08
N VAL A 373 -3.99 -14.23 4.33
CA VAL A 373 -3.13 -14.21 3.15
C VAL A 373 -3.88 -14.80 1.97
N ASP A 374 -3.59 -14.32 0.76
CA ASP A 374 -4.23 -14.82 -0.46
C ASP A 374 -3.20 -15.39 -1.43
N PHE A 375 -3.65 -16.37 -2.22
CA PHE A 375 -3.02 -16.78 -3.46
C PHE A 375 -4.00 -16.49 -4.61
N ILE A 376 -3.54 -15.73 -5.59
CA ILE A 376 -4.31 -15.35 -6.78
C ILE A 376 -3.54 -15.80 -8.02
N GLN A 377 -4.22 -16.48 -8.93
CA GLN A 377 -3.64 -16.90 -10.20
C GLN A 377 -4.50 -16.44 -11.37
N ILE A 378 -3.85 -15.83 -12.36
CA ILE A 378 -4.45 -15.41 -13.64
C ILE A 378 -3.57 -15.99 -14.74
N GLY A 379 -3.87 -17.22 -15.17
CA GLY A 379 -3.00 -17.97 -16.08
C GLY A 379 -1.63 -18.24 -15.48
N ASP A 380 -0.57 -17.73 -16.10
CA ASP A 380 0.82 -17.84 -15.63
C ASP A 380 1.30 -16.60 -14.82
N LEU A 381 0.42 -15.67 -14.51
CA LEU A 381 0.63 -14.65 -13.47
C LEU A 381 0.15 -15.20 -12.13
N GLN A 382 1.05 -15.30 -11.16
CA GLN A 382 0.73 -15.73 -9.79
C GLN A 382 1.07 -14.64 -8.79
N MET A 383 0.20 -14.43 -7.82
CA MET A 383 0.33 -13.40 -6.81
C MET A 383 0.06 -13.98 -5.42
N ILE A 384 0.84 -13.54 -4.45
CA ILE A 384 0.58 -13.73 -3.02
C ILE A 384 0.27 -12.35 -2.44
N SER A 385 -0.80 -12.24 -1.66
CA SER A 385 -1.10 -11.05 -0.86
C SER A 385 -0.73 -11.32 0.59
N VAL A 386 -0.01 -10.39 1.22
CA VAL A 386 0.39 -10.42 2.63
C VAL A 386 -0.12 -9.18 3.37
N PRO A 387 -0.49 -9.30 4.66
CA PRO A 387 -1.26 -8.30 5.39
C PRO A 387 -0.38 -7.24 6.09
N GLY A 388 0.59 -6.64 5.41
CA GLY A 388 1.47 -5.63 6.01
C GLY A 388 2.72 -5.36 5.19
N GLU A 389 3.69 -4.70 5.83
CA GLU A 389 4.94 -4.25 5.24
C GLU A 389 6.00 -5.36 5.28
N LEU A 390 6.00 -6.20 4.25
CA LEU A 390 6.97 -7.29 4.12
C LEU A 390 8.35 -6.74 3.75
N LEU A 391 9.39 -7.09 4.52
CA LEU A 391 10.76 -6.81 4.10
C LEU A 391 11.12 -7.64 2.86
N PRO A 392 11.80 -7.04 1.85
CA PRO A 392 12.07 -7.72 0.57
C PRO A 392 12.82 -9.04 0.72
N GLU A 393 13.75 -9.15 1.67
CA GLU A 393 14.50 -10.39 1.91
C GLU A 393 13.62 -11.57 2.33
N VAL A 394 12.44 -11.34 2.88
CA VAL A 394 11.48 -12.42 3.18
C VAL A 394 10.82 -12.92 1.88
N ALA A 395 10.66 -12.03 0.90
CA ALA A 395 10.09 -12.37 -0.41
C ALA A 395 11.09 -13.06 -1.35
N VAL A 396 12.34 -12.52 -1.44
CA VAL A 396 13.31 -12.88 -2.49
C VAL A 396 14.64 -13.45 -1.95
N GLY A 397 14.90 -13.36 -0.65
CA GLY A 397 16.22 -13.66 -0.08
C GLY A 397 17.21 -12.53 -0.34
N GLY A 398 18.17 -12.75 -1.24
CA GLY A 398 19.11 -11.69 -1.66
C GLY A 398 20.30 -11.47 -0.72
N TYR A 399 20.48 -12.30 0.30
CA TYR A 399 21.56 -12.17 1.29
C TYR A 399 22.97 -12.37 0.71
N ASP A 400 23.07 -12.78 -0.54
CA ASP A 400 24.30 -12.87 -1.31
C ASP A 400 24.65 -11.56 -2.07
N GLY A 401 23.82 -10.53 -1.92
CA GLY A 401 23.95 -9.24 -2.59
C GLY A 401 23.31 -9.17 -3.98
N SER A 402 22.60 -10.22 -4.41
CA SER A 402 21.96 -10.27 -5.73
C SER A 402 20.82 -9.27 -5.93
N PHE A 403 20.29 -8.72 -4.84
CA PHE A 403 19.22 -7.70 -4.80
C PHE A 403 19.69 -6.41 -4.12
N THR A 404 21.00 -6.17 -4.03
CA THR A 404 21.57 -4.92 -3.53
C THR A 404 21.92 -4.03 -4.70
N PRO A 405 21.48 -2.74 -4.74
CA PRO A 405 21.89 -1.81 -5.79
C PRO A 405 23.40 -1.73 -5.93
N ALA A 406 23.90 -1.66 -7.17
CA ALA A 406 25.33 -1.79 -7.47
C ALA A 406 26.24 -0.69 -6.85
N ASP A 407 25.66 0.43 -6.47
CA ASP A 407 26.32 1.58 -5.81
C ASP A 407 26.21 1.55 -4.27
N ARG A 408 25.64 0.48 -3.70
CA ARG A 408 25.43 0.32 -2.25
C ARG A 408 26.15 -0.92 -1.72
N ASP A 409 26.55 -0.86 -0.47
CA ASP A 409 26.96 -2.04 0.28
C ASP A 409 25.71 -2.74 0.85
N ILE A 410 25.72 -4.07 0.89
CA ILE A 410 24.62 -4.85 1.49
C ILE A 410 24.48 -4.58 3.00
N ILE A 411 25.57 -4.24 3.66
CA ILE A 411 25.64 -3.78 5.05
C ILE A 411 26.38 -2.45 5.06
N ASP A 412 25.79 -1.42 5.64
CA ASP A 412 26.49 -0.15 5.84
C ASP A 412 27.70 -0.36 6.76
N PRO A 413 28.93 -0.08 6.29
CA PRO A 413 30.12 -0.18 7.14
C PRO A 413 30.07 0.71 8.42
N GLY A 414 29.19 1.70 8.43
CA GLY A 414 28.95 2.59 9.56
C GLY A 414 27.89 2.12 10.56
N ASN A 415 27.17 1.05 10.25
CA ASN A 415 26.11 0.55 11.11
C ASN A 415 26.68 0.08 12.48
N PRO A 416 26.22 0.66 13.60
CA PRO A 416 26.72 0.28 14.94
C PRO A 416 26.23 -1.11 15.39
N ASN A 417 25.20 -1.67 14.75
CA ASN A 417 24.59 -2.95 15.11
C ASN A 417 24.22 -3.75 13.85
N PRO A 418 25.19 -4.13 13.01
CA PRO A 418 24.91 -4.78 11.71
C PRO A 418 24.36 -6.20 11.92
N PRO A 419 23.42 -6.65 11.07
CA PRO A 419 22.90 -8.02 11.12
C PRO A 419 23.99 -9.05 10.77
N ASP A 420 23.93 -10.20 11.46
CA ASP A 420 24.80 -11.35 11.16
C ASP A 420 24.21 -12.18 10.01
N LEU A 421 24.65 -11.89 8.78
CA LEU A 421 24.17 -12.60 7.58
C LEU A 421 24.45 -14.11 7.58
N SER A 422 25.38 -14.61 8.43
CA SER A 422 25.58 -16.04 8.58
C SER A 422 24.41 -16.77 9.23
N ARG A 423 23.51 -16.02 9.86
CA ARG A 423 22.28 -16.50 10.50
C ARG A 423 21.03 -16.28 9.63
N ALA A 424 21.18 -15.62 8.46
CA ALA A 424 20.08 -15.36 7.56
C ALA A 424 19.44 -16.68 7.08
N PRO A 425 18.12 -16.70 6.84
CA PRO A 425 17.43 -17.90 6.36
C PRO A 425 17.92 -18.30 4.96
N THR A 426 17.86 -19.58 4.66
CA THR A 426 18.34 -20.16 3.38
C THR A 426 17.20 -20.54 2.43
N GLY A 427 16.07 -19.89 2.49
CA GLY A 427 14.90 -20.23 1.68
C GLY A 427 14.27 -21.61 2.03
N PRO A 428 13.15 -22.01 1.39
CA PRO A 428 12.52 -21.24 0.33
C PRO A 428 11.97 -19.91 0.84
N TYR A 429 12.04 -18.88 -0.03
CA TYR A 429 11.45 -17.57 0.21
C TYR A 429 10.03 -17.51 -0.38
N LEU A 430 9.25 -16.45 -0.10
CA LEU A 430 7.84 -16.46 -0.51
C LEU A 430 7.65 -16.63 -2.02
N LEU A 431 8.47 -15.98 -2.84
CA LEU A 431 8.38 -16.11 -4.30
C LEU A 431 8.81 -17.50 -4.82
N ASP A 432 9.63 -18.26 -4.07
CA ASP A 432 10.02 -19.63 -4.45
C ASP A 432 8.83 -20.61 -4.42
N HIS A 433 7.74 -20.28 -3.73
CA HIS A 433 6.51 -21.07 -3.71
C HIS A 433 5.64 -20.88 -4.95
N LEU A 434 5.95 -19.89 -5.80
CA LEU A 434 5.23 -19.59 -7.03
C LEU A 434 5.93 -20.21 -8.23
N SER A 435 5.16 -20.64 -9.20
CA SER A 435 5.64 -21.33 -10.42
C SER A 435 5.17 -20.65 -11.72
N GLY A 436 4.56 -19.48 -11.60
CA GLY A 436 4.14 -18.69 -12.74
C GLY A 436 5.33 -18.12 -13.52
N ARG A 437 5.10 -17.67 -14.74
CA ARG A 437 6.08 -16.89 -15.51
C ARG A 437 6.31 -15.51 -14.88
N VAL A 438 5.24 -14.92 -14.35
CA VAL A 438 5.27 -13.66 -13.60
C VAL A 438 4.76 -13.92 -12.20
N ASN A 439 5.54 -13.56 -11.19
CA ASN A 439 5.24 -13.84 -9.79
C ASN A 439 5.37 -12.57 -8.97
N TRP A 440 4.34 -12.23 -8.18
CA TRP A 440 4.31 -11.03 -7.34
C TRP A 440 4.03 -11.38 -5.88
N VAL A 441 4.61 -10.60 -4.97
CA VAL A 441 4.16 -10.48 -3.58
C VAL A 441 3.55 -9.09 -3.41
N ILE A 442 2.26 -9.05 -3.10
CA ILE A 442 1.51 -7.81 -2.84
C ILE A 442 1.53 -7.60 -1.33
N GLY A 443 2.15 -6.51 -0.88
CA GLY A 443 2.08 -6.05 0.51
C GLY A 443 0.73 -5.40 0.83
N LEU A 444 0.46 -5.14 2.11
CA LEU A 444 -0.70 -4.34 2.56
C LEU A 444 -2.04 -4.82 2.00
N GLY A 445 -2.15 -6.12 1.79
CA GLY A 445 -3.36 -6.74 1.28
C GLY A 445 -4.29 -7.20 2.40
N ASN A 446 -5.52 -6.69 2.40
CA ASN A 446 -6.61 -7.02 3.31
C ASN A 446 -6.39 -6.61 4.78
N ASP A 447 -5.20 -6.17 5.15
CA ASP A 447 -4.84 -5.77 6.51
C ASP A 447 -3.53 -4.95 6.49
N GLU A 448 -3.23 -4.30 7.61
CA GLU A 448 -1.97 -3.64 7.88
C GLU A 448 -1.52 -3.97 9.31
N LEU A 449 -0.50 -4.82 9.43
CA LEU A 449 0.02 -5.35 10.69
C LEU A 449 1.40 -4.78 11.05
N GLY A 450 1.89 -3.81 10.27
CA GLY A 450 3.25 -3.29 10.35
C GLY A 450 4.25 -4.24 9.66
N TYR A 451 5.49 -4.22 10.15
CA TYR A 451 6.63 -4.82 9.48
C TYR A 451 6.80 -6.31 9.75
N PHE A 452 7.12 -7.06 8.69
CA PHE A 452 7.43 -8.49 8.73
C PHE A 452 8.93 -8.72 8.55
N ILE A 453 9.64 -8.79 9.67
CA ILE A 453 11.10 -8.83 9.75
C ILE A 453 11.55 -10.26 9.94
N ALA A 454 12.59 -10.69 9.20
CA ALA A 454 13.19 -12.00 9.41
C ALA A 454 13.75 -12.14 10.83
N PRO A 455 13.45 -13.23 11.58
CA PRO A 455 13.77 -13.33 13.02
C PRO A 455 15.26 -13.18 13.38
N TYR A 456 16.17 -13.48 12.45
CA TYR A 456 17.61 -13.34 12.71
C TYR A 456 18.06 -11.89 12.85
N ASN A 457 17.30 -10.93 12.27
CA ASN A 457 17.54 -9.50 12.28
C ASN A 457 16.49 -8.72 13.09
N PHE A 458 15.74 -9.39 13.97
CA PHE A 458 14.76 -8.74 14.83
C PHE A 458 15.46 -8.31 16.14
N VAL A 459 15.64 -7.00 16.32
CA VAL A 459 16.40 -6.42 17.45
C VAL A 459 15.56 -5.38 18.18
N LEU A 460 15.42 -5.54 19.49
CA LEU A 460 14.72 -4.59 20.37
C LEU A 460 15.73 -3.80 21.20
N ALA A 461 15.38 -2.57 21.55
CA ALA A 461 16.15 -1.78 22.49
C ALA A 461 16.20 -2.45 23.87
N ASP A 462 17.35 -2.38 24.56
CA ASP A 462 17.53 -2.94 25.91
C ASP A 462 16.57 -2.35 26.97
N VAL A 463 16.09 -1.13 26.71
CA VAL A 463 15.15 -0.40 27.58
C VAL A 463 14.07 0.20 26.69
N GLY A 464 12.82 -0.01 27.05
CA GLY A 464 11.69 0.50 26.27
C GLY A 464 11.43 -0.32 25.00
N GLU A 465 11.54 -1.65 25.11
CA GLU A 465 11.17 -2.60 24.05
C GLU A 465 9.88 -2.17 23.33
N TYR A 466 9.88 -2.18 21.99
CA TYR A 466 8.77 -1.74 21.13
C TYR A 466 8.37 -0.26 21.25
N ILE A 467 9.02 0.55 22.08
CA ILE A 467 8.74 1.98 22.25
C ILE A 467 9.89 2.84 21.73
N LEU A 468 11.12 2.36 21.94
CA LEU A 468 12.34 3.01 21.48
C LEU A 468 13.02 2.12 20.45
N GLU A 469 13.53 2.75 19.43
CA GLU A 469 14.33 2.10 18.39
C GLU A 469 15.68 1.65 18.96
N ALA A 470 16.16 0.46 18.59
CA ALA A 470 17.50 0.00 18.88
C ALA A 470 18.51 0.65 17.92
N ASP A 471 19.78 0.76 18.37
CA ASP A 471 20.85 1.27 17.53
C ASP A 471 21.02 0.42 16.26
N GLY A 472 21.23 1.02 15.11
CA GLY A 472 21.46 0.34 13.83
C GLY A 472 20.26 0.32 12.90
N ASP A 473 19.35 1.27 13.02
CA ASP A 473 18.15 1.44 12.19
C ASP A 473 17.18 0.24 12.32
N HIS A 474 16.59 0.10 13.51
CA HIS A 474 15.64 -0.94 13.91
C HIS A 474 14.26 -0.35 14.25
N TYR A 475 13.83 0.66 13.46
CA TYR A 475 12.52 1.30 13.62
C TYR A 475 11.38 0.31 13.43
N GLU A 476 11.51 -0.60 12.49
CA GLU A 476 10.48 -1.53 12.06
C GLU A 476 10.04 -2.47 13.18
N GLU A 477 10.93 -2.84 14.11
CA GLU A 477 10.59 -3.67 15.26
C GLU A 477 9.58 -2.99 16.18
N THR A 478 9.62 -1.66 16.28
CA THR A 478 8.66 -0.91 17.10
C THR A 478 7.25 -0.93 16.49
N ASN A 479 7.15 -1.20 15.19
CA ASN A 479 5.92 -1.24 14.41
C ASN A 479 5.63 -2.65 13.84
N SER A 480 6.14 -3.70 14.46
CA SER A 480 5.84 -5.11 14.15
C SER A 480 5.02 -5.74 15.26
N LEU A 481 4.19 -6.74 14.96
CA LEU A 481 3.47 -7.51 15.99
C LEU A 481 4.39 -8.30 16.92
N GLY A 482 5.56 -8.69 16.43
CA GLY A 482 6.56 -9.43 17.19
C GLY A 482 7.54 -10.23 16.30
N PRO A 483 8.54 -10.87 16.91
CA PRO A 483 9.67 -11.48 16.19
C PRO A 483 9.29 -12.65 15.28
N ASP A 484 8.16 -13.30 15.53
CA ASP A 484 7.72 -14.48 14.76
C ASP A 484 6.76 -14.11 13.62
N THR A 485 6.45 -12.82 13.43
CA THR A 485 5.43 -12.35 12.45
C THR A 485 5.75 -12.84 11.04
N ALA A 486 6.96 -12.61 10.54
CA ALA A 486 7.37 -13.05 9.20
C ALA A 486 7.31 -14.58 9.03
N THR A 487 7.73 -15.33 10.06
CA THR A 487 7.68 -16.80 10.04
C THR A 487 6.26 -17.33 9.96
N LEU A 488 5.34 -16.76 10.77
CA LEU A 488 3.94 -17.16 10.77
C LEU A 488 3.26 -16.85 9.43
N ILE A 489 3.57 -15.69 8.82
CA ILE A 489 3.07 -15.35 7.48
C ILE A 489 3.61 -16.35 6.43
N ALA A 490 4.91 -16.62 6.43
CA ALA A 490 5.53 -17.55 5.50
C ALA A 490 4.90 -18.96 5.57
N GLU A 491 4.63 -19.47 6.78
CA GLU A 491 3.94 -20.75 6.98
C GLU A 491 2.52 -20.76 6.38
N GLN A 492 1.78 -19.65 6.44
CA GLN A 492 0.44 -19.58 5.85
C GLN A 492 0.50 -19.50 4.32
N VAL A 493 1.47 -18.77 3.77
CA VAL A 493 1.73 -18.70 2.32
C VAL A 493 2.12 -20.08 1.79
N GLU A 494 3.05 -20.80 2.46
CA GLU A 494 3.43 -22.17 2.08
C GLU A 494 2.22 -23.10 2.02
N ARG A 495 1.31 -23.03 2.99
CA ARG A 495 0.07 -23.82 3.01
C ARG A 495 -0.82 -23.52 1.80
N LEU A 496 -0.94 -22.24 1.37
CA LEU A 496 -1.75 -21.86 0.22
C LEU A 496 -1.09 -22.26 -1.11
N ALA A 497 0.20 -22.02 -1.26
CA ALA A 497 0.94 -22.29 -2.48
C ALA A 497 1.24 -23.77 -2.67
N GLY A 498 1.53 -24.50 -1.59
CA GLY A 498 1.81 -25.95 -1.58
C GLY A 498 0.57 -26.85 -1.69
N TRP A 499 -0.63 -26.28 -1.73
CA TRP A 499 -1.85 -27.04 -1.85
C TRP A 499 -2.00 -27.58 -3.28
N HIS A 500 -1.72 -28.86 -3.45
CA HIS A 500 -2.10 -29.62 -4.64
C HIS A 500 -3.49 -30.24 -4.39
N PRO A 501 -4.49 -29.96 -5.24
CA PRO A 501 -5.84 -30.50 -5.09
C PRO A 501 -5.88 -32.02 -5.25
#